data_2878255d0e26dc9f252c6a08643832f4
#
_entry.id   2878255d0e26dc9f252c6a08643832f4
#
_cell.length_a   1.000
_cell.length_b   1.000
_cell.length_c   1.000
_cell.angle_alpha   90.00
_cell.angle_beta   90.00
_cell.angle_gamma   90.00
#
_symmetry.space_group_name_H-M   'P 1'
#
loop_
_entity.id
_entity.type
_entity.pdbx_description
1 polymer ?
#
loop_
_entity_poly.entity_id
_entity_poly.type
_entity_poly.pdbx_seq_one_letter_code
_entity_poly.pdbx_strand_id
1 'polypeptide(L)'
;MITGPVHSILPFVLLGIGVDDAFVIANAFDKEREGVSRESEDDESLVKRGSRSLARAGASITVTSLTDLVAFAISSTSALPALASFCAFASINIFFLWAFAATFFTATMVLDEKRQRANRRDMLCCITRKTIPDEVDTGTKEGRIPTYFRKYHAPTILSKQGKALTLLCFTGLFIFGVFGLINLPVEDSSRNFIPQDSYIKTYSATADKYFPSSGTSLYITFETGPSIYKNRDLLAALDTRVMGKSDKPPYIAEPNSDSTYQNVMAGLKQFLSTSGTATIGNAALGEDGWPTTYDDFVLTLSSYVNFQGPGATYRGDVAYDAADNLEAYRVKLEYVRLTKEFRGETLDDASRQIEAMDETREMVERWEDLQPAFPYSAQFIAIEGFKIIGTELYRNVG
;
A
#
# COMPACT_ATOMS: atom_id res chain seq x y z
N MET A 1 -5.08 -14.81 -4.20
CA MET A 1 -4.36 -14.08 -3.14
C MET A 1 -3.04 -13.60 -3.69
N ILE A 2 -2.74 -12.32 -3.54
CA ILE A 2 -1.51 -11.70 -4.06
C ILE A 2 -0.52 -11.62 -2.89
N THR A 3 0.65 -12.23 -3.02
CA THR A 3 1.74 -12.09 -2.04
C THR A 3 2.67 -10.96 -2.49
N GLY A 4 2.88 -9.98 -1.64
CA GLY A 4 3.73 -8.81 -1.91
C GLY A 4 4.75 -8.60 -0.78
N PRO A 5 5.62 -7.58 -0.89
CA PRO A 5 6.64 -7.27 0.13
C PRO A 5 6.07 -7.08 1.55
N VAL A 6 4.83 -6.62 1.65
CA VAL A 6 4.14 -6.40 2.93
C VAL A 6 3.97 -7.72 3.71
N HIS A 7 3.83 -8.86 3.02
CA HIS A 7 3.67 -10.17 3.67
C HIS A 7 4.94 -10.64 4.40
N SER A 8 6.11 -10.09 4.06
CA SER A 8 7.36 -10.43 4.78
C SER A 8 7.38 -9.92 6.23
N ILE A 9 6.53 -8.96 6.57
CA ILE A 9 6.39 -8.42 7.92
C ILE A 9 5.50 -9.33 8.79
N LEU A 10 4.61 -10.12 8.17
CA LEU A 10 3.64 -10.96 8.88
C LEU A 10 4.25 -11.90 9.93
N PRO A 11 5.35 -12.63 9.67
CA PRO A 11 5.98 -13.50 10.67
C PRO A 11 6.41 -12.74 11.93
N PHE A 12 6.87 -11.50 11.81
CA PHE A 12 7.28 -10.69 12.95
C PHE A 12 6.09 -10.24 13.79
N VAL A 13 4.99 -9.87 13.15
CA VAL A 13 3.73 -9.52 13.82
C VAL A 13 3.19 -10.72 14.59
N LEU A 14 3.12 -11.88 13.94
CA LEU A 14 2.64 -13.13 14.54
C LEU A 14 3.55 -13.61 15.68
N LEU A 15 4.86 -13.44 15.53
CA LEU A 15 5.80 -13.77 16.62
C LEU A 15 5.53 -12.90 17.84
N GLY A 16 5.28 -11.60 17.67
CA GLY A 16 4.96 -10.69 18.77
C GLY A 16 3.70 -11.13 19.53
N ILE A 17 2.61 -11.41 18.79
CA ILE A 17 1.34 -11.88 19.39
C ILE A 17 1.51 -13.22 20.07
N GLY A 18 2.20 -14.18 19.43
CA GLY A 18 2.39 -15.53 19.99
C GLY A 18 3.28 -15.58 21.22
N VAL A 19 4.28 -14.72 21.28
CA VAL A 19 5.15 -14.61 22.47
C VAL A 19 4.37 -14.08 23.68
N ASP A 20 3.47 -13.11 23.49
CA ASP A 20 2.63 -12.59 24.57
C ASP A 20 1.73 -13.69 25.14
N ASP A 21 1.01 -14.42 24.31
CA ASP A 21 0.17 -15.56 24.73
C ASP A 21 0.99 -16.64 25.48
N ALA A 22 2.18 -16.95 24.96
CA ALA A 22 3.07 -17.93 25.58
C ALA A 22 3.50 -17.50 27.00
N PHE A 23 3.84 -16.23 27.20
CA PHE A 23 4.19 -15.71 28.54
C PHE A 23 3.02 -15.74 29.51
N VAL A 24 1.79 -15.42 29.05
CA VAL A 24 0.58 -15.47 29.90
C VAL A 24 0.32 -16.91 30.37
N ILE A 25 0.41 -17.90 29.48
CA ILE A 25 0.23 -19.32 29.83
C ILE A 25 1.35 -19.79 30.77
N ALA A 26 2.62 -19.46 30.47
CA ALA A 26 3.77 -19.85 31.29
C ALA A 26 3.66 -19.29 32.71
N ASN A 27 3.32 -18.01 32.86
CA ASN A 27 3.14 -17.37 34.16
C ASN A 27 1.97 -17.99 34.95
N ALA A 28 0.87 -18.34 34.28
CA ALA A 28 -0.24 -19.05 34.92
C ALA A 28 0.18 -20.45 35.39
N PHE A 29 0.98 -21.16 34.60
CA PHE A 29 1.48 -22.49 34.93
C PHE A 29 2.45 -22.46 36.14
N ASP A 30 3.32 -21.47 36.23
CA ASP A 30 4.23 -21.28 37.33
C ASP A 30 3.48 -20.91 38.65
N LYS A 31 2.45 -20.06 38.55
CA LYS A 31 1.62 -19.71 39.71
C LYS A 31 0.85 -20.89 40.30
N GLU A 32 0.40 -21.82 39.44
CA GLU A 32 -0.26 -23.06 39.93
C GLU A 32 0.71 -24.03 40.59
N ARG A 33 2.03 -23.78 40.54
CA ARG A 33 3.05 -24.55 41.26
C ARG A 33 3.31 -24.02 42.68
N GLU A 34 2.92 -22.81 43.04
CA GLU A 34 3.17 -22.23 44.35
C GLU A 34 2.60 -23.12 45.45
N GLY A 35 3.48 -23.58 46.36
CA GLY A 35 3.11 -24.42 47.53
C GLY A 35 3.15 -25.93 47.27
N VAL A 36 3.50 -26.44 46.09
CA VAL A 36 3.62 -27.85 45.80
C VAL A 36 5.08 -28.22 45.56
N SER A 37 5.64 -29.16 46.35
CA SER A 37 6.98 -29.66 46.13
C SER A 37 7.02 -30.57 44.91
N ARG A 38 8.10 -30.46 44.09
CA ARG A 38 8.29 -31.27 42.86
C ARG A 38 8.23 -32.76 43.06
N GLU A 39 8.67 -33.22 44.25
CA GLU A 39 8.75 -34.67 44.57
C GLU A 39 7.39 -35.29 44.92
N SER A 40 6.42 -34.50 45.36
CA SER A 40 5.12 -35.02 45.80
C SER A 40 4.03 -34.99 44.71
N GLU A 41 4.33 -34.43 43.54
CA GLU A 41 3.36 -34.30 42.47
C GLU A 41 3.49 -35.47 41.45
N ASP A 42 2.41 -36.25 41.36
CA ASP A 42 2.32 -37.34 40.36
C ASP A 42 1.95 -36.83 38.96
N ASP A 43 2.03 -37.70 37.96
CA ASP A 43 1.76 -37.39 36.56
C ASP A 43 0.30 -36.88 36.37
N GLU A 44 -0.67 -37.36 37.15
CA GLU A 44 -2.06 -36.95 37.08
C GLU A 44 -2.25 -35.55 37.61
N SER A 45 -1.58 -35.21 38.74
CA SER A 45 -1.60 -33.87 39.34
C SER A 45 -0.94 -32.83 38.40
N LEU A 46 0.11 -33.22 37.67
CA LEU A 46 0.76 -32.37 36.67
C LEU A 46 -0.15 -32.04 35.50
N VAL A 47 -0.90 -33.00 34.98
CA VAL A 47 -1.90 -32.77 33.92
C VAL A 47 -3.02 -31.87 34.43
N LYS A 48 -3.50 -32.08 35.68
CA LYS A 48 -4.50 -31.22 36.34
C LYS A 48 -3.98 -29.78 36.50
N ARG A 49 -2.69 -29.59 36.80
CA ARG A 49 -2.04 -28.27 36.88
C ARG A 49 -2.04 -27.58 35.51
N GLY A 50 -1.66 -28.29 34.43
CA GLY A 50 -1.73 -27.78 33.07
C GLY A 50 -3.15 -27.33 32.68
N SER A 51 -4.15 -28.14 33.03
CA SER A 51 -5.56 -27.83 32.78
C SER A 51 -6.01 -26.59 33.57
N ARG A 52 -5.63 -26.44 34.84
CA ARG A 52 -5.97 -25.26 35.69
C ARG A 52 -5.26 -24.00 35.17
N SER A 53 -4.00 -24.10 34.78
CA SER A 53 -3.26 -22.97 34.22
C SER A 53 -3.92 -22.48 32.92
N LEU A 54 -4.31 -23.41 32.04
CA LEU A 54 -5.03 -23.07 30.82
C LEU A 54 -6.42 -22.51 31.11
N ALA A 55 -7.15 -23.01 32.08
CA ALA A 55 -8.43 -22.45 32.49
C ALA A 55 -8.31 -20.99 32.99
N ARG A 56 -7.19 -20.66 33.67
CA ARG A 56 -6.90 -19.29 34.15
C ARG A 56 -6.42 -18.38 33.05
N ALA A 57 -5.48 -18.83 32.22
CA ALA A 57 -4.91 -18.03 31.13
C ALA A 57 -5.81 -18.00 29.89
N GLY A 58 -6.53 -19.09 29.63
CA GLY A 58 -7.28 -19.33 28.39
C GLY A 58 -8.33 -18.28 28.08
N ALA A 59 -9.03 -17.78 29.10
CA ALA A 59 -9.98 -16.69 28.90
C ALA A 59 -9.28 -15.41 28.40
N SER A 60 -8.14 -15.07 28.98
CA SER A 60 -7.37 -13.89 28.58
C SER A 60 -6.84 -14.00 27.15
N ILE A 61 -6.13 -15.09 26.84
CA ILE A 61 -5.58 -15.29 25.49
C ILE A 61 -6.65 -15.46 24.41
N THR A 62 -7.83 -15.99 24.77
CA THR A 62 -8.95 -16.11 23.82
C THR A 62 -9.53 -14.73 23.50
N VAL A 63 -9.70 -13.87 24.50
CA VAL A 63 -10.23 -12.52 24.27
C VAL A 63 -9.26 -11.70 23.43
N THR A 64 -7.95 -11.72 23.72
CA THR A 64 -6.94 -11.00 22.93
C THR A 64 -6.89 -11.51 21.49
N SER A 65 -6.72 -12.81 21.31
CA SER A 65 -6.63 -13.40 19.95
C SER A 65 -7.93 -13.23 19.15
N LEU A 66 -9.11 -13.28 19.81
CA LEU A 66 -10.39 -13.03 19.14
C LEU A 66 -10.51 -11.56 18.70
N THR A 67 -10.07 -10.64 19.54
CA THR A 67 -10.07 -9.21 19.20
C THR A 67 -9.18 -8.95 17.98
N ASP A 68 -7.97 -9.49 17.99
CA ASP A 68 -7.03 -9.36 16.86
C ASP A 68 -7.58 -10.02 15.59
N LEU A 69 -8.14 -11.22 15.71
CA LEU A 69 -8.75 -11.94 14.60
C LEU A 69 -9.87 -11.11 13.95
N VAL A 70 -10.78 -10.56 14.77
CA VAL A 70 -11.89 -9.72 14.27
C VAL A 70 -11.37 -8.45 13.63
N ALA A 71 -10.39 -7.78 14.23
CA ALA A 71 -9.79 -6.57 13.68
C ALA A 71 -9.17 -6.82 12.29
N PHE A 72 -8.37 -7.88 12.13
CA PHE A 72 -7.80 -8.24 10.85
C PHE A 72 -8.85 -8.78 9.86
N ALA A 73 -9.88 -9.48 10.32
CA ALA A 73 -10.98 -9.96 9.47
C ALA A 73 -11.76 -8.78 8.87
N ILE A 74 -12.08 -7.75 9.67
CA ILE A 74 -12.72 -6.52 9.17
C ILE A 74 -11.79 -5.81 8.19
N SER A 75 -10.51 -5.63 8.54
CA SER A 75 -9.53 -4.97 7.66
C SER A 75 -9.28 -5.74 6.35
N SER A 76 -9.58 -7.03 6.28
CA SER A 76 -9.50 -7.81 5.04
C SER A 76 -10.54 -7.43 3.98
N THR A 77 -11.55 -6.64 4.35
CA THR A 77 -12.54 -6.09 3.42
C THR A 77 -12.10 -4.77 2.75
N SER A 78 -10.85 -4.34 2.97
CA SER A 78 -10.29 -3.14 2.37
C SER A 78 -10.32 -3.17 0.85
N ALA A 79 -10.55 -2.00 0.22
CA ALA A 79 -10.48 -1.82 -1.22
C ALA A 79 -9.04 -1.95 -1.76
N LEU A 80 -8.01 -1.84 -0.91
CA LEU A 80 -6.61 -2.01 -1.29
C LEU A 80 -6.23 -3.50 -1.32
N PRO A 81 -6.00 -4.13 -2.51
CA PRO A 81 -5.83 -5.58 -2.62
C PRO A 81 -4.65 -6.14 -1.81
N ALA A 82 -3.56 -5.37 -1.71
CA ALA A 82 -2.38 -5.77 -0.93
C ALA A 82 -2.68 -5.81 0.58
N LEU A 83 -3.40 -4.81 1.09
CA LEU A 83 -3.81 -4.73 2.48
C LEU A 83 -4.86 -5.79 2.81
N ALA A 84 -5.88 -5.94 1.96
CA ALA A 84 -6.91 -6.96 2.10
C ALA A 84 -6.30 -8.37 2.18
N SER A 85 -5.36 -8.67 1.27
CA SER A 85 -4.65 -9.96 1.26
C SER A 85 -3.82 -10.17 2.52
N PHE A 86 -3.05 -9.16 2.95
CA PHE A 86 -2.26 -9.20 4.18
C PHE A 86 -3.14 -9.48 5.41
N CYS A 87 -4.24 -8.74 5.57
CA CYS A 87 -5.15 -8.88 6.69
C CYS A 87 -5.86 -10.24 6.71
N ALA A 88 -6.25 -10.77 5.55
CA ALA A 88 -6.83 -12.11 5.44
C ALA A 88 -5.83 -13.20 5.90
N PHE A 89 -4.56 -13.12 5.47
CA PHE A 89 -3.53 -14.04 5.95
C PHE A 89 -3.28 -13.88 7.45
N ALA A 90 -3.22 -12.64 7.96
CA ALA A 90 -3.02 -12.38 9.38
C ALA A 90 -4.15 -13.00 10.21
N SER A 91 -5.40 -12.79 9.85
CA SER A 91 -6.58 -13.33 10.55
C SER A 91 -6.54 -14.85 10.65
N ILE A 92 -6.27 -15.56 9.54
CA ILE A 92 -6.17 -17.02 9.52
C ILE A 92 -5.02 -17.49 10.40
N ASN A 93 -3.86 -16.85 10.32
CA ASN A 93 -2.70 -17.24 11.12
C ASN A 93 -2.87 -16.98 12.62
N ILE A 94 -3.57 -15.91 13.02
CA ILE A 94 -3.89 -15.64 14.42
C ILE A 94 -4.79 -16.73 14.99
N PHE A 95 -5.78 -17.21 14.23
CA PHE A 95 -6.58 -18.36 14.67
C PHE A 95 -5.73 -19.59 14.93
N PHE A 96 -4.83 -19.95 14.01
CA PHE A 96 -3.95 -21.11 14.22
C PHE A 96 -2.96 -20.87 15.36
N LEU A 97 -2.46 -19.65 15.53
CA LEU A 97 -1.56 -19.29 16.60
C LEU A 97 -2.21 -19.51 17.98
N TRP A 98 -3.45 -19.01 18.16
CA TRP A 98 -4.24 -19.27 19.34
C TRP A 98 -4.48 -20.78 19.57
N ALA A 99 -4.87 -21.50 18.54
CA ALA A 99 -5.09 -22.96 18.67
C ALA A 99 -3.80 -23.70 19.08
N PHE A 100 -2.64 -23.34 18.52
CA PHE A 100 -1.35 -23.91 18.89
C PHE A 100 -0.92 -23.50 20.30
N ALA A 101 -1.17 -22.26 20.72
CA ALA A 101 -0.88 -21.81 22.08
C ALA A 101 -1.71 -22.59 23.11
N ALA A 102 -3.00 -22.75 22.87
CA ALA A 102 -3.90 -23.47 23.76
C ALA A 102 -3.65 -24.99 23.84
N THR A 103 -3.16 -25.60 22.75
CA THR A 103 -2.99 -27.05 22.65
C THR A 103 -1.52 -27.48 22.74
N PHE A 104 -0.77 -27.20 21.69
CA PHE A 104 0.61 -27.68 21.53
C PHE A 104 1.55 -27.08 22.56
N PHE A 105 1.50 -25.75 22.76
CA PHE A 105 2.38 -25.07 23.71
C PHE A 105 2.11 -25.53 25.14
N THR A 106 0.84 -25.61 25.56
CA THR A 106 0.46 -26.11 26.89
C THR A 106 0.90 -27.55 27.11
N ALA A 107 0.71 -28.44 26.11
CA ALA A 107 1.20 -29.83 26.19
C ALA A 107 2.72 -29.89 26.30
N THR A 108 3.44 -29.07 25.56
CA THR A 108 4.91 -29.00 25.58
C THR A 108 5.41 -28.54 26.96
N MET A 109 4.75 -27.59 27.61
CA MET A 109 5.09 -27.15 28.95
C MET A 109 4.93 -28.29 29.98
N VAL A 110 3.85 -29.07 29.91
CA VAL A 110 3.64 -30.21 30.79
C VAL A 110 4.73 -31.26 30.57
N LEU A 111 5.10 -31.52 29.30
CA LEU A 111 6.19 -32.47 28.98
C LEU A 111 7.55 -31.94 29.45
N ASP A 112 7.81 -30.64 29.35
CA ASP A 112 9.06 -30.05 29.83
C ASP A 112 9.19 -30.13 31.35
N GLU A 113 8.13 -29.89 32.09
CA GLU A 113 8.11 -30.04 33.53
C GLU A 113 8.38 -31.52 33.94
N LYS A 114 7.79 -32.49 33.21
CA LYS A 114 8.07 -33.90 33.38
C LYS A 114 9.54 -34.24 33.12
N ARG A 115 10.14 -33.64 32.09
CA ARG A 115 11.57 -33.76 31.78
C ARG A 115 12.45 -33.18 32.92
N GLN A 116 12.12 -32.00 33.42
CA GLN A 116 12.83 -31.33 34.49
C GLN A 116 12.81 -32.16 35.79
N ARG A 117 11.67 -32.78 36.12
CA ARG A 117 11.55 -33.69 37.26
C ARG A 117 12.44 -34.91 37.11
N ALA A 118 12.59 -35.45 35.89
CA ALA A 118 13.49 -36.56 35.60
C ALA A 118 14.98 -36.14 35.57
N ASN A 119 15.33 -34.90 35.97
CA ASN A 119 16.69 -34.33 35.94
C ASN A 119 17.40 -34.49 34.58
N ARG A 120 16.66 -34.40 33.47
CA ARG A 120 17.20 -34.49 32.12
C ARG A 120 17.58 -33.13 31.56
N ARG A 121 18.63 -33.08 30.72
CA ARG A 121 19.07 -31.81 30.08
C ARG A 121 18.08 -31.33 29.01
N ASP A 122 18.07 -30.02 28.73
CA ASP A 122 17.13 -29.40 27.80
C ASP A 122 17.31 -29.90 26.34
N MET A 123 18.51 -29.86 25.79
CA MET A 123 18.76 -30.24 24.39
C MET A 123 19.06 -31.76 24.21
N LEU A 124 19.55 -32.43 25.26
CA LEU A 124 19.94 -33.84 25.23
C LEU A 124 19.15 -34.60 26.29
N CYS A 125 17.89 -34.87 25.99
CA CYS A 125 16.95 -35.55 26.90
C CYS A 125 17.42 -36.92 27.38
N CYS A 126 18.44 -37.55 26.73
CA CYS A 126 19.03 -38.81 27.11
C CYS A 126 20.13 -38.69 28.19
N ILE A 127 20.59 -37.46 28.53
CA ILE A 127 21.66 -37.24 29.50
C ILE A 127 21.06 -36.66 30.77
N THR A 128 21.24 -37.40 31.89
CA THR A 128 20.85 -36.92 33.21
C THR A 128 21.87 -35.91 33.75
N ARG A 129 21.36 -34.84 34.42
CA ARG A 129 22.20 -33.93 35.17
C ARG A 129 22.69 -34.60 36.45
N LYS A 130 23.94 -34.38 36.86
CA LYS A 130 24.35 -34.71 38.22
C LYS A 130 23.45 -33.89 39.16
N THR A 131 22.84 -34.58 40.11
CA THR A 131 21.91 -33.97 41.09
C THR A 131 22.60 -32.83 41.81
N ILE A 132 22.12 -31.62 41.57
CA ILE A 132 22.42 -30.52 42.48
C ILE A 132 21.52 -30.77 43.69
N PRO A 133 22.03 -30.76 44.93
CA PRO A 133 21.20 -30.95 46.12
C PRO A 133 20.03 -29.93 46.05
N ASP A 134 18.83 -30.41 46.31
CA ASP A 134 17.62 -29.58 46.32
C ASP A 134 17.88 -28.29 47.06
N GLU A 135 18.09 -27.21 46.35
CA GLU A 135 17.66 -25.92 46.90
C GLU A 135 16.14 -26.07 47.00
N VAL A 136 15.70 -26.34 48.23
CA VAL A 136 14.30 -26.22 48.61
C VAL A 136 13.85 -24.86 48.04
N ASP A 137 13.03 -24.90 47.01
CA ASP A 137 12.50 -23.70 46.38
C ASP A 137 11.58 -23.00 47.42
N THR A 138 12.25 -22.38 48.39
CA THR A 138 11.61 -21.56 49.42
C THR A 138 11.06 -20.35 48.69
N GLY A 139 9.84 -20.53 48.22
CA GLY A 139 8.97 -19.48 47.68
C GLY A 139 9.71 -18.56 46.70
N THR A 140 9.36 -18.61 45.46
CA THR A 140 9.87 -17.76 44.39
C THR A 140 10.38 -16.42 44.92
N LYS A 141 11.71 -16.22 44.94
CA LYS A 141 12.25 -14.86 45.09
C LYS A 141 11.60 -14.06 43.98
N GLU A 142 10.63 -13.22 44.38
CA GLU A 142 9.98 -12.32 43.42
C GLU A 142 11.03 -11.68 42.56
N GLY A 143 10.89 -11.83 41.24
CA GLY A 143 11.81 -11.23 40.31
C GLY A 143 11.97 -9.72 40.60
N ARG A 144 13.09 -9.13 40.17
CA ARG A 144 13.36 -7.69 40.39
C ARG A 144 12.24 -6.81 39.83
N ILE A 145 11.64 -7.23 38.73
CA ILE A 145 10.57 -6.49 38.00
C ILE A 145 9.26 -6.45 38.82
N PRO A 146 8.66 -7.58 39.27
CA PRO A 146 7.49 -7.56 40.12
C PRO A 146 7.70 -6.77 41.43
N THR A 147 8.88 -6.93 42.04
CA THR A 147 9.24 -6.21 43.30
C THR A 147 9.27 -4.69 43.04
N TYR A 148 9.84 -4.21 41.93
CA TYR A 148 9.83 -2.79 41.56
C TYR A 148 8.41 -2.25 41.38
N PHE A 149 7.58 -2.96 40.62
CA PHE A 149 6.19 -2.54 40.38
C PHE A 149 5.39 -2.49 41.71
N ARG A 150 5.52 -3.50 42.57
CA ARG A 150 4.80 -3.54 43.85
C ARG A 150 5.28 -2.49 44.85
N LYS A 151 6.60 -2.29 44.94
CA LYS A 151 7.19 -1.44 45.99
C LYS A 151 7.22 0.05 45.64
N TYR A 152 7.43 0.38 44.36
CA TYR A 152 7.64 1.77 43.94
C TYR A 152 6.55 2.27 43.02
N HIS A 153 6.24 1.54 41.96
CA HIS A 153 5.37 2.01 40.89
C HIS A 153 3.89 2.09 41.33
N ALA A 154 3.37 1.01 41.89
CA ALA A 154 1.97 0.93 42.25
C ALA A 154 1.60 1.94 43.37
N PRO A 155 2.36 2.11 44.48
CA PRO A 155 2.04 3.10 45.51
C PRO A 155 2.07 4.53 44.96
N THR A 156 3.02 4.84 44.06
CA THR A 156 3.15 6.18 43.48
C THR A 156 1.94 6.53 42.61
N ILE A 157 1.56 5.64 41.66
CA ILE A 157 0.43 5.88 40.77
C ILE A 157 -0.91 5.83 41.46
N LEU A 158 -1.07 4.93 42.44
CA LEU A 158 -2.33 4.77 43.17
C LEU A 158 -2.57 5.86 44.24
N SER A 159 -1.58 6.69 44.53
CA SER A 159 -1.76 7.85 45.41
C SER A 159 -2.74 8.86 44.76
N LYS A 160 -3.42 9.69 45.56
CA LYS A 160 -4.36 10.70 45.02
C LYS A 160 -3.70 11.66 44.02
N GLN A 161 -2.48 12.11 44.38
CA GLN A 161 -1.68 13.00 43.50
C GLN A 161 -1.17 12.25 42.25
N GLY A 162 -0.72 10.99 42.39
CA GLY A 162 -0.27 10.15 41.29
C GLY A 162 -1.39 9.89 40.27
N LYS A 163 -2.60 9.56 40.73
CA LYS A 163 -3.77 9.40 39.88
C LYS A 163 -4.08 10.66 39.07
N ALA A 164 -4.12 11.82 39.75
CA ALA A 164 -4.40 13.09 39.09
C ALA A 164 -3.33 13.44 38.05
N LEU A 165 -2.06 13.26 38.40
CA LEU A 165 -0.95 13.52 37.50
C LEU A 165 -0.98 12.57 36.27
N THR A 166 -1.22 11.28 36.49
CA THR A 166 -1.31 10.28 35.44
C THR A 166 -2.45 10.62 34.46
N LEU A 167 -3.65 10.91 34.98
CA LEU A 167 -4.79 11.30 34.16
C LEU A 167 -4.50 12.56 33.35
N LEU A 168 -3.89 13.57 33.98
CA LEU A 168 -3.53 14.82 33.27
C LEU A 168 -2.50 14.60 32.17
N CYS A 169 -1.45 13.79 32.42
CA CYS A 169 -0.46 13.43 31.42
C CYS A 169 -1.08 12.69 30.24
N PHE A 170 -1.89 11.65 30.50
CA PHE A 170 -2.50 10.88 29.42
C PHE A 170 -3.57 11.66 28.66
N THR A 171 -4.33 12.52 29.33
CA THR A 171 -5.26 13.45 28.65
C THR A 171 -4.50 14.42 27.75
N GLY A 172 -3.38 14.98 28.23
CA GLY A 172 -2.52 15.84 27.43
C GLY A 172 -1.92 15.11 26.21
N LEU A 173 -1.42 13.89 26.41
CA LEU A 173 -0.93 13.05 25.30
C LEU A 173 -2.04 12.70 24.30
N PHE A 174 -3.24 12.41 24.77
CA PHE A 174 -4.39 12.15 23.90
C PHE A 174 -4.74 13.36 23.05
N ILE A 175 -4.86 14.54 23.65
CA ILE A 175 -5.12 15.80 22.92
C ILE A 175 -4.01 16.07 21.88
N PHE A 176 -2.75 15.89 22.29
CA PHE A 176 -1.60 16.03 21.38
C PHE A 176 -1.64 15.02 20.22
N GLY A 177 -2.00 13.77 20.53
CA GLY A 177 -2.18 12.72 19.49
C GLY A 177 -3.30 13.06 18.50
N VAL A 178 -4.44 13.51 18.98
CA VAL A 178 -5.57 13.95 18.12
C VAL A 178 -5.14 15.14 17.25
N PHE A 179 -4.46 16.13 17.85
CA PHE A 179 -3.93 17.27 17.08
C PHE A 179 -2.93 16.83 16.02
N GLY A 180 -2.03 15.89 16.34
CA GLY A 180 -1.10 15.31 15.38
C GLY A 180 -1.80 14.58 14.24
N LEU A 181 -2.84 13.80 14.56
CA LEU A 181 -3.63 13.06 13.56
C LEU A 181 -4.34 13.99 12.56
N ILE A 182 -4.96 15.08 13.07
CA ILE A 182 -5.66 16.06 12.22
C ILE A 182 -4.69 16.79 11.28
N ASN A 183 -3.46 17.01 11.72
CA ASN A 183 -2.44 17.70 10.93
C ASN A 183 -1.50 16.76 10.16
N LEU A 184 -1.82 15.48 10.08
CA LEU A 184 -1.00 14.51 9.35
C LEU A 184 -1.15 14.72 7.83
N PRO A 185 -0.12 15.19 7.11
CA PRO A 185 -0.21 15.35 5.66
C PRO A 185 -0.17 13.99 4.98
N VAL A 186 -0.91 13.85 3.88
CA VAL A 186 -0.78 12.70 2.98
C VAL A 186 0.37 13.03 2.02
N GLU A 187 1.51 12.38 2.17
CA GLU A 187 2.67 12.57 1.29
C GLU A 187 2.87 11.38 0.36
N ASP A 188 3.36 11.65 -0.87
CA ASP A 188 3.86 10.60 -1.75
C ASP A 188 5.09 9.95 -1.11
N SER A 189 4.88 8.80 -0.51
CA SER A 189 5.90 8.08 0.25
C SER A 189 6.91 7.35 -0.64
N SER A 190 6.75 7.33 -1.97
CA SER A 190 7.66 6.61 -2.88
C SER A 190 9.11 7.10 -2.73
N ARG A 191 9.32 8.39 -2.53
CA ARG A 191 10.64 8.98 -2.27
C ARG A 191 11.22 8.64 -0.89
N ASN A 192 10.38 8.34 0.09
CA ASN A 192 10.80 8.02 1.45
C ASN A 192 11.33 6.58 1.58
N PHE A 193 10.96 5.68 0.67
CA PHE A 193 11.51 4.33 0.60
C PHE A 193 12.92 4.25 0.00
N ILE A 194 13.42 5.34 -0.59
CA ILE A 194 14.76 5.39 -1.16
C ILE A 194 15.79 5.65 -0.03
N PRO A 195 16.84 4.82 0.12
CA PRO A 195 17.90 5.05 1.11
C PRO A 195 18.51 6.44 0.98
N GLN A 196 18.93 7.01 2.12
CA GLN A 196 19.43 8.39 2.17
C GLN A 196 20.72 8.60 1.36
N ASP A 197 21.55 7.57 1.27
CA ASP A 197 22.83 7.51 0.56
C ASP A 197 22.69 7.11 -0.92
N SER A 198 21.47 6.89 -1.40
CA SER A 198 21.23 6.48 -2.78
C SER A 198 21.51 7.62 -3.77
N TYR A 199 22.23 7.30 -4.87
CA TYR A 199 22.45 8.23 -5.97
C TYR A 199 21.15 8.77 -6.59
N ILE A 200 20.04 8.00 -6.49
CA ILE A 200 18.72 8.40 -6.99
C ILE A 200 18.21 9.64 -6.26
N LYS A 201 18.45 9.78 -4.95
CA LYS A 201 18.11 11.00 -4.21
C LYS A 201 18.89 12.21 -4.69
N THR A 202 20.19 12.05 -4.90
CA THR A 202 21.04 13.10 -5.44
C THR A 202 20.63 13.48 -6.87
N TYR A 203 20.34 12.48 -7.70
CA TYR A 203 19.82 12.71 -9.06
C TYR A 203 18.49 13.46 -9.03
N SER A 204 17.50 13.01 -8.23
CA SER A 204 16.21 13.68 -8.11
C SER A 204 16.36 15.14 -7.66
N ALA A 205 17.15 15.39 -6.62
CA ALA A 205 17.38 16.75 -6.12
C ALA A 205 18.05 17.64 -7.18
N THR A 206 18.98 17.09 -7.96
CA THR A 206 19.67 17.80 -9.03
C THR A 206 18.75 18.06 -10.23
N ALA A 207 17.96 17.04 -10.63
CA ALA A 207 16.96 17.18 -11.68
C ALA A 207 15.91 18.22 -11.29
N ASP A 208 15.45 18.18 -10.05
CA ASP A 208 14.51 19.17 -9.51
C ASP A 208 15.05 20.58 -9.55
N LYS A 209 16.33 20.75 -9.35
CA LYS A 209 16.99 22.07 -9.37
C LYS A 209 17.20 22.63 -10.77
N TYR A 210 17.61 21.78 -11.72
CA TYR A 210 18.01 22.24 -13.05
C TYR A 210 16.93 22.02 -14.13
N PHE A 211 15.99 21.11 -13.91
CA PHE A 211 14.91 20.76 -14.83
C PHE A 211 13.53 20.82 -14.16
N PRO A 212 13.14 21.96 -13.57
CA PRO A 212 11.92 22.05 -12.76
C PRO A 212 10.61 21.92 -13.57
N SER A 213 10.67 22.01 -14.89
CA SER A 213 9.51 22.00 -15.78
C SER A 213 9.05 20.62 -16.24
N SER A 214 9.85 19.58 -16.01
CA SER A 214 9.43 18.23 -16.38
C SER A 214 8.42 17.66 -15.38
N GLY A 215 7.17 17.61 -15.80
CA GLY A 215 6.09 16.95 -15.09
C GLY A 215 5.95 15.47 -15.46
N THR A 216 4.88 14.87 -15.01
CA THR A 216 4.57 13.47 -15.33
C THR A 216 3.81 13.37 -16.64
N SER A 217 4.13 12.37 -17.45
CA SER A 217 3.42 12.11 -18.71
C SER A 217 1.97 11.70 -18.43
N LEU A 218 1.06 12.34 -19.16
CA LEU A 218 -0.36 12.07 -19.22
C LEU A 218 -0.68 11.58 -20.63
N TYR A 219 -1.42 10.50 -20.74
CA TYR A 219 -1.91 9.99 -22.02
C TYR A 219 -3.44 10.08 -22.03
N ILE A 220 -4.01 10.53 -23.14
CA ILE A 220 -5.44 10.41 -23.42
C ILE A 220 -5.60 9.39 -24.51
N THR A 221 -6.23 8.26 -24.20
CA THR A 221 -6.44 7.14 -25.12
C THR A 221 -7.84 7.21 -25.69
N PHE A 222 -7.94 7.03 -26.99
CA PHE A 222 -9.17 6.96 -27.77
C PHE A 222 -9.29 5.56 -28.35
N GLU A 223 -10.44 4.96 -28.17
CA GLU A 223 -10.76 3.61 -28.67
C GLU A 223 -11.73 3.68 -29.85
N THR A 224 -11.83 2.56 -30.57
CA THR A 224 -12.74 2.36 -31.71
C THR A 224 -12.29 3.08 -32.98
N GLY A 225 -11.58 2.37 -33.86
CA GLY A 225 -11.03 2.89 -35.11
C GLY A 225 -12.02 3.65 -36.01
N PRO A 226 -13.26 3.16 -36.25
CA PRO A 226 -14.26 3.91 -37.00
C PRO A 226 -14.65 5.26 -36.41
N SER A 227 -14.72 5.36 -35.04
CA SER A 227 -14.98 6.62 -34.35
C SER A 227 -13.79 7.58 -34.49
N ILE A 228 -12.56 7.06 -34.40
CA ILE A 228 -11.33 7.81 -34.63
C ILE A 228 -11.32 8.40 -36.06
N TYR A 229 -11.63 7.61 -37.07
CA TYR A 229 -11.70 8.08 -38.45
C TYR A 229 -12.77 9.14 -38.67
N LYS A 230 -13.96 8.95 -38.09
CA LYS A 230 -15.06 9.93 -38.19
C LYS A 230 -14.69 11.29 -37.55
N ASN A 231 -13.95 11.27 -36.46
CA ASN A 231 -13.60 12.47 -35.69
C ASN A 231 -12.16 12.94 -35.94
N ARG A 232 -11.49 12.49 -37.01
CA ARG A 232 -10.07 12.72 -37.30
C ARG A 232 -9.65 14.19 -37.29
N ASP A 233 -10.53 15.08 -37.74
CA ASP A 233 -10.26 16.54 -37.75
C ASP A 233 -10.27 17.11 -36.32
N LEU A 234 -11.24 16.71 -35.50
CA LEU A 234 -11.32 17.10 -34.11
C LEU A 234 -10.13 16.59 -33.33
N LEU A 235 -9.70 15.35 -33.61
CA LEU A 235 -8.56 14.72 -32.97
C LEU A 235 -7.23 15.35 -33.43
N ALA A 236 -7.12 15.76 -34.69
CA ALA A 236 -5.94 16.48 -35.18
C ALA A 236 -5.83 17.90 -34.57
N ALA A 237 -6.96 18.53 -34.26
CA ALA A 237 -7.04 19.85 -33.63
C ALA A 237 -7.21 19.80 -32.11
N LEU A 238 -6.90 18.67 -31.47
CA LEU A 238 -7.08 18.45 -30.03
C LEU A 238 -6.23 19.42 -29.20
N ASP A 239 -5.09 19.85 -29.68
CA ASP A 239 -4.24 20.88 -29.07
C ASP A 239 -5.03 22.17 -28.85
N THR A 240 -5.77 22.62 -29.83
CA THR A 240 -6.60 23.83 -29.75
C THR A 240 -7.71 23.66 -28.68
N ARG A 241 -8.29 22.46 -28.58
CA ARG A 241 -9.34 22.16 -27.60
C ARG A 241 -8.79 22.06 -26.17
N VAL A 242 -7.67 21.35 -25.99
CA VAL A 242 -6.99 21.19 -24.70
C VAL A 242 -6.38 22.51 -24.24
N MET A 243 -5.89 23.35 -25.14
CA MET A 243 -5.22 24.61 -24.85
C MET A 243 -6.15 25.84 -24.90
N GLY A 244 -7.39 25.64 -25.34
CA GLY A 244 -8.42 26.67 -25.31
C GLY A 244 -8.58 27.21 -23.89
N LYS A 245 -8.54 28.55 -23.72
CA LYS A 245 -8.46 29.21 -22.40
C LYS A 245 -9.62 28.88 -21.45
N SER A 246 -10.70 28.30 -21.95
CA SER A 246 -11.92 28.02 -21.17
C SER A 246 -11.95 26.65 -20.51
N ASP A 247 -11.30 25.63 -21.07
CA ASP A 247 -11.44 24.23 -20.66
C ASP A 247 -10.15 23.56 -20.19
N LYS A 248 -9.02 24.28 -20.24
CA LYS A 248 -7.73 23.73 -19.85
C LYS A 248 -7.63 23.58 -18.33
N PRO A 249 -7.48 22.35 -17.80
CA PRO A 249 -7.12 22.19 -16.41
C PRO A 249 -5.81 22.92 -16.10
N PRO A 250 -5.73 23.62 -14.96
CA PRO A 250 -4.54 24.40 -14.60
C PRO A 250 -3.26 23.58 -14.51
N TYR A 251 -3.42 22.27 -14.41
CA TYR A 251 -2.34 21.31 -14.17
C TYR A 251 -1.70 20.75 -15.44
N ILE A 252 -2.26 20.95 -16.62
CA ILE A 252 -1.66 20.50 -17.88
C ILE A 252 -0.66 21.54 -18.38
N ALA A 253 0.56 21.11 -18.70
CA ALA A 253 1.61 21.96 -19.23
C ALA A 253 1.23 22.55 -20.61
N GLU A 254 1.74 23.73 -20.90
CA GLU A 254 1.61 24.30 -22.24
C GLU A 254 2.53 23.54 -23.21
N PRO A 255 2.09 23.27 -24.43
CA PRO A 255 2.90 22.60 -25.44
C PRO A 255 3.99 23.57 -25.92
N ASN A 256 5.10 23.63 -25.22
CA ASN A 256 6.24 24.47 -25.61
C ASN A 256 7.23 23.75 -26.54
N SER A 257 7.08 22.44 -26.75
CA SER A 257 7.95 21.62 -27.60
C SER A 257 7.27 20.30 -27.95
N ASP A 258 7.76 19.61 -28.98
CA ASP A 258 7.33 18.26 -29.39
C ASP A 258 7.48 17.21 -28.29
N SER A 259 8.16 17.51 -27.19
CA SER A 259 8.33 16.60 -26.06
C SER A 259 7.15 16.61 -25.09
N THR A 260 6.45 17.72 -24.95
CA THR A 260 5.35 17.90 -23.98
C THR A 260 3.98 17.59 -24.57
N TYR A 261 3.84 17.66 -25.89
CA TYR A 261 2.62 17.32 -26.60
C TYR A 261 2.94 16.49 -27.85
N GLN A 262 2.40 15.30 -27.92
CA GLN A 262 2.54 14.42 -29.10
C GLN A 262 1.18 13.89 -29.52
N ASN A 263 0.81 14.20 -30.75
CA ASN A 263 -0.46 13.79 -31.35
C ASN A 263 -0.20 13.28 -32.78
N VAL A 264 -0.34 11.97 -32.98
CA VAL A 264 -0.13 11.34 -34.27
C VAL A 264 -1.08 11.88 -35.35
N MET A 265 -2.33 12.23 -35.00
CA MET A 265 -3.29 12.76 -36.00
C MET A 265 -2.88 14.14 -36.48
N ALA A 266 -2.41 15.01 -35.59
CA ALA A 266 -1.87 16.32 -35.97
C ALA A 266 -0.62 16.17 -36.85
N GLY A 267 0.30 15.29 -36.42
CA GLY A 267 1.51 15.01 -37.20
C GLY A 267 1.21 14.42 -38.59
N LEU A 268 0.28 13.48 -38.69
CA LEU A 268 -0.15 12.92 -39.98
C LEU A 268 -0.80 13.97 -40.86
N LYS A 269 -1.72 14.81 -40.33
CA LYS A 269 -2.35 15.87 -41.12
C LYS A 269 -1.34 16.86 -41.67
N GLN A 270 -0.38 17.28 -40.84
CA GLN A 270 0.72 18.15 -41.27
C GLN A 270 1.58 17.49 -42.39
N PHE A 271 1.90 16.20 -42.23
CA PHE A 271 2.68 15.46 -43.22
C PHE A 271 1.92 15.35 -44.55
N LEU A 272 0.62 15.01 -44.51
CA LEU A 272 -0.22 14.90 -45.71
C LEU A 272 -0.33 16.25 -46.47
N SER A 273 -0.44 17.35 -45.72
CA SER A 273 -0.51 18.70 -46.32
C SER A 273 0.80 19.12 -47.00
N THR A 274 1.94 18.61 -46.52
CA THR A 274 3.28 18.99 -47.01
C THR A 274 3.82 18.06 -48.07
N SER A 275 3.67 16.75 -47.88
CA SER A 275 4.31 15.71 -48.69
C SER A 275 3.33 14.86 -49.49
N GLY A 276 2.03 14.99 -49.25
CA GLY A 276 1.01 14.13 -49.86
C GLY A 276 1.12 12.67 -49.44
N THR A 277 0.50 11.77 -50.20
CA THR A 277 0.43 10.33 -49.91
C THR A 277 1.47 9.48 -50.65
N ALA A 278 2.25 10.07 -51.58
CA ALA A 278 3.15 9.34 -52.48
C ALA A 278 4.15 8.41 -51.77
N THR A 279 4.57 8.75 -50.56
CA THR A 279 5.54 7.97 -49.78
C THR A 279 4.90 7.05 -48.73
N ILE A 280 3.59 7.20 -48.46
CA ILE A 280 2.88 6.52 -47.34
C ILE A 280 1.56 5.88 -47.78
N GLY A 281 1.55 5.17 -48.91
CA GLY A 281 0.41 4.37 -49.36
C GLY A 281 -0.31 4.87 -50.61
N ASN A 282 0.03 6.06 -51.11
CA ASN A 282 -0.53 6.65 -52.33
C ASN A 282 -2.08 6.71 -52.35
N ALA A 283 -2.71 6.87 -51.21
CA ALA A 283 -4.16 6.95 -51.06
C ALA A 283 -4.72 8.25 -51.67
N ALA A 284 -5.96 8.20 -52.16
CA ALA A 284 -6.65 9.39 -52.63
C ALA A 284 -7.07 10.27 -51.44
N LEU A 285 -6.73 11.56 -51.47
CA LEU A 285 -7.14 12.52 -50.45
C LEU A 285 -8.47 13.19 -50.86
N GLY A 286 -9.34 13.35 -49.85
CA GLY A 286 -10.55 14.16 -49.97
C GLY A 286 -10.27 15.67 -49.92
N GLU A 287 -11.31 16.48 -50.01
CA GLU A 287 -11.23 17.94 -49.89
C GLU A 287 -10.74 18.38 -48.52
N ASP A 288 -10.95 17.55 -47.49
CA ASP A 288 -10.52 17.74 -46.10
C ASP A 288 -9.04 17.41 -45.86
N GLY A 289 -8.35 16.91 -46.89
CA GLY A 289 -6.93 16.52 -46.85
C GLY A 289 -6.66 15.17 -46.16
N TRP A 290 -7.68 14.36 -45.92
CA TRP A 290 -7.59 13.01 -45.38
C TRP A 290 -7.88 11.93 -46.42
N PRO A 291 -7.41 10.68 -46.21
CA PRO A 291 -7.82 9.55 -47.03
C PRO A 291 -9.34 9.40 -47.09
N THR A 292 -9.88 9.09 -48.26
CA THR A 292 -11.32 9.09 -48.52
C THR A 292 -12.06 7.88 -47.88
N THR A 293 -11.33 6.77 -47.69
CA THR A 293 -11.91 5.57 -47.06
C THR A 293 -11.24 5.25 -45.75
N TYR A 294 -11.92 4.48 -44.88
CA TYR A 294 -11.36 4.03 -43.61
C TYR A 294 -10.12 3.15 -43.80
N ASP A 295 -10.20 2.23 -44.75
CA ASP A 295 -9.08 1.30 -45.01
C ASP A 295 -7.84 2.05 -45.53
N ASP A 296 -8.01 3.02 -46.45
CA ASP A 296 -6.92 3.89 -46.88
C ASP A 296 -6.35 4.75 -45.77
N PHE A 297 -7.20 5.18 -44.85
CA PHE A 297 -6.76 5.92 -43.65
C PHE A 297 -5.90 5.06 -42.75
N VAL A 298 -6.34 3.82 -42.42
CA VAL A 298 -5.58 2.88 -41.60
C VAL A 298 -4.25 2.54 -42.24
N LEU A 299 -4.25 2.24 -43.56
CA LEU A 299 -3.02 1.95 -44.33
C LEU A 299 -2.06 3.15 -44.34
N THR A 300 -2.57 4.36 -44.55
CA THR A 300 -1.78 5.59 -44.54
C THR A 300 -1.19 5.87 -43.15
N LEU A 301 -1.98 5.74 -42.09
CA LEU A 301 -1.53 5.91 -40.73
C LEU A 301 -0.47 4.86 -40.34
N SER A 302 -0.69 3.59 -40.67
CA SER A 302 0.27 2.50 -40.43
C SER A 302 1.57 2.75 -41.19
N SER A 303 1.50 3.16 -42.44
CA SER A 303 2.67 3.50 -43.23
C SER A 303 3.43 4.70 -42.68
N TYR A 304 2.73 5.72 -42.23
CA TYR A 304 3.32 6.92 -41.60
C TYR A 304 4.10 6.60 -40.34
N VAL A 305 3.52 5.84 -39.39
CA VAL A 305 4.20 5.51 -38.14
C VAL A 305 5.33 4.50 -38.29
N ASN A 306 5.31 3.68 -39.35
CA ASN A 306 6.36 2.72 -39.65
C ASN A 306 7.46 3.27 -40.59
N PHE A 307 7.25 4.42 -41.24
CA PHE A 307 8.23 5.10 -42.05
C PHE A 307 9.37 5.65 -41.22
N GLN A 308 10.61 5.61 -41.76
CA GLN A 308 11.79 6.22 -41.12
C GLN A 308 11.79 7.75 -41.28
N GLY A 309 10.87 8.41 -40.63
CA GLY A 309 10.66 9.84 -40.74
C GLY A 309 9.96 10.39 -39.50
N PRO A 310 9.29 11.55 -39.57
CA PRO A 310 8.66 12.19 -38.45
C PRO A 310 7.57 11.33 -37.77
N GLY A 311 6.96 10.39 -38.49
CA GLY A 311 5.95 9.47 -37.94
C GLY A 311 6.50 8.39 -37.01
N ALA A 312 7.79 8.05 -37.13
CA ALA A 312 8.39 6.97 -36.35
C ALA A 312 8.33 7.22 -34.82
N THR A 313 8.27 8.48 -34.38
CA THR A 313 8.12 8.88 -32.95
C THR A 313 6.81 8.41 -32.37
N TYR A 314 5.76 8.24 -33.19
CA TYR A 314 4.41 7.87 -32.75
C TYR A 314 4.12 6.37 -32.82
N ARG A 315 5.13 5.53 -33.16
CA ARG A 315 4.93 4.07 -33.30
C ARG A 315 4.33 3.41 -32.05
N GLY A 316 4.67 3.90 -30.88
CA GLY A 316 4.15 3.40 -29.60
C GLY A 316 2.80 3.99 -29.18
N ASP A 317 2.24 4.90 -29.98
CA ASP A 317 1.03 5.64 -29.63
C ASP A 317 -0.19 5.19 -30.44
N VAL A 318 -0.03 4.17 -31.30
CA VAL A 318 -1.09 3.60 -32.13
C VAL A 318 -1.14 2.10 -31.90
N ALA A 319 -2.32 1.55 -31.67
CA ALA A 319 -2.55 0.11 -31.52
C ALA A 319 -3.45 -0.40 -32.67
N TYR A 320 -3.08 -1.59 -33.17
CA TYR A 320 -3.81 -2.29 -34.23
C TYR A 320 -4.27 -3.65 -33.69
N ASP A 321 -5.42 -4.11 -34.15
CA ASP A 321 -5.91 -5.46 -33.87
C ASP A 321 -5.17 -6.54 -34.70
N ALA A 322 -5.52 -7.81 -34.47
CA ALA A 322 -4.92 -8.93 -35.19
C ALA A 322 -5.23 -8.95 -36.71
N ALA A 323 -6.17 -8.14 -37.16
CA ALA A 323 -6.55 -7.96 -38.60
C ALA A 323 -6.00 -6.65 -39.18
N ASP A 324 -5.04 -6.01 -38.51
CA ASP A 324 -4.43 -4.72 -38.89
C ASP A 324 -5.42 -3.54 -38.92
N ASN A 325 -6.58 -3.63 -38.28
CA ASN A 325 -7.45 -2.47 -38.12
C ASN A 325 -6.99 -1.62 -36.94
N LEU A 326 -7.25 -0.32 -37.04
CA LEU A 326 -6.97 0.61 -35.93
C LEU A 326 -7.89 0.30 -34.75
N GLU A 327 -7.32 -0.13 -33.63
CA GLU A 327 -8.03 -0.41 -32.38
C GLU A 327 -8.08 0.82 -31.48
N ALA A 328 -6.93 1.44 -31.26
CA ALA A 328 -6.80 2.60 -30.39
C ALA A 328 -5.62 3.48 -30.78
N TYR A 329 -5.68 4.75 -30.37
CA TYR A 329 -4.50 5.61 -30.34
C TYR A 329 -4.51 6.49 -29.11
N ARG A 330 -3.34 7.02 -28.76
CA ARG A 330 -3.19 7.90 -27.60
C ARG A 330 -2.48 9.20 -27.96
N VAL A 331 -2.86 10.25 -27.27
CA VAL A 331 -2.20 11.54 -27.30
C VAL A 331 -1.41 11.70 -26.01
N LYS A 332 -0.13 12.09 -26.13
CA LYS A 332 0.72 12.38 -25.00
C LYS A 332 0.61 13.86 -24.64
N LEU A 333 0.42 14.10 -23.36
CA LEU A 333 0.46 15.39 -22.68
C LEU A 333 1.41 15.30 -21.50
N GLU A 334 1.73 16.41 -20.88
CA GLU A 334 2.46 16.42 -19.60
C GLU A 334 1.74 17.30 -18.60
N TYR A 335 1.77 16.88 -17.34
CA TYR A 335 1.38 17.74 -16.23
C TYR A 335 2.46 18.80 -16.00
N VAL A 336 2.06 19.97 -15.51
CA VAL A 336 3.03 20.85 -14.84
C VAL A 336 3.54 20.13 -13.60
N ARG A 337 4.71 20.53 -13.14
CA ARG A 337 5.24 19.96 -11.90
C ARG A 337 4.33 20.35 -10.73
N LEU A 338 3.72 19.34 -10.11
CA LEU A 338 2.83 19.49 -8.97
C LEU A 338 3.68 19.58 -7.70
N THR A 339 4.04 20.79 -7.28
CA THR A 339 4.80 21.07 -6.05
C THR A 339 3.89 21.64 -4.97
N LYS A 340 4.36 21.64 -3.71
CA LYS A 340 3.61 22.21 -2.56
C LYS A 340 3.15 23.66 -2.80
N GLU A 341 3.94 24.44 -3.53
CA GLU A 341 3.60 25.82 -3.92
C GLU A 341 3.23 25.85 -5.40
N PHE A 342 1.97 25.90 -5.71
CA PHE A 342 1.48 26.06 -7.06
C PHE A 342 0.48 27.21 -7.12
N ARG A 343 0.73 28.21 -7.95
CA ARG A 343 -0.12 29.41 -8.12
C ARG A 343 -0.45 30.16 -6.82
N GLY A 344 0.43 30.08 -5.81
CA GLY A 344 0.24 30.77 -4.52
C GLY A 344 -0.63 30.01 -3.51
N GLU A 345 -1.08 28.82 -3.82
CA GLU A 345 -1.79 27.94 -2.91
C GLU A 345 -0.84 26.90 -2.31
N THR A 346 -0.95 26.68 -1.00
CA THR A 346 -0.21 25.65 -0.27
C THR A 346 -1.14 24.48 0.00
N LEU A 347 -1.16 23.50 -0.91
CA LEU A 347 -1.78 22.20 -0.70
C LEU A 347 -0.68 21.15 -0.51
N ASP A 348 -0.99 20.02 0.16
CA ASP A 348 -0.07 18.88 0.15
C ASP A 348 0.06 18.29 -1.27
N ASP A 349 1.18 17.63 -1.54
CA ASP A 349 1.48 17.10 -2.87
C ASP A 349 0.45 16.06 -3.33
N ALA A 350 -0.08 15.25 -2.40
CA ALA A 350 -1.05 14.20 -2.71
C ALA A 350 -2.43 14.77 -3.04
N SER A 351 -2.94 15.74 -2.28
CA SER A 351 -4.23 16.41 -2.57
C SER A 351 -4.21 17.09 -3.93
N ARG A 352 -3.10 17.73 -4.28
CA ARG A 352 -2.94 18.38 -5.59
C ARG A 352 -2.88 17.37 -6.74
N GLN A 353 -2.23 16.23 -6.53
CA GLN A 353 -2.21 15.15 -7.52
C GLN A 353 -3.60 14.54 -7.73
N ILE A 354 -4.38 14.37 -6.64
CA ILE A 354 -5.77 13.91 -6.72
C ILE A 354 -6.62 14.89 -7.51
N GLU A 355 -6.53 16.18 -7.20
CA GLU A 355 -7.27 17.24 -7.90
C GLU A 355 -6.91 17.27 -9.40
N ALA A 356 -5.62 17.21 -9.74
CA ALA A 356 -5.17 17.18 -11.13
C ALA A 356 -5.69 15.95 -11.90
N MET A 357 -5.74 14.78 -11.26
CA MET A 357 -6.30 13.57 -11.84
C MET A 357 -7.80 13.69 -12.07
N ASP A 358 -8.54 14.16 -11.06
CA ASP A 358 -10.01 14.27 -11.12
C ASP A 358 -10.43 15.32 -12.17
N GLU A 359 -9.81 16.50 -12.19
CA GLU A 359 -10.08 17.53 -13.23
C GLU A 359 -9.77 17.06 -14.65
N THR A 360 -8.69 16.25 -14.81
CA THR A 360 -8.37 15.68 -16.10
C THR A 360 -9.42 14.67 -16.56
N ARG A 361 -9.95 13.85 -15.66
CA ARG A 361 -11.05 12.92 -15.94
C ARG A 361 -12.31 13.64 -16.33
N GLU A 362 -12.70 14.66 -15.56
CA GLU A 362 -13.86 15.48 -15.87
C GLU A 362 -13.73 16.21 -17.22
N MET A 363 -12.53 16.68 -17.55
CA MET A 363 -12.26 17.29 -18.84
C MET A 363 -12.53 16.30 -19.99
N VAL A 364 -11.99 15.08 -19.88
CA VAL A 364 -12.16 14.06 -20.93
C VAL A 364 -13.60 13.55 -21.00
N GLU A 365 -14.29 13.41 -19.86
CA GLU A 365 -15.71 13.02 -19.83
C GLU A 365 -16.62 14.05 -20.52
N ARG A 366 -16.30 15.34 -20.45
CA ARG A 366 -17.01 16.39 -21.17
C ARG A 366 -16.88 16.34 -22.69
N TRP A 367 -15.97 15.52 -23.23
CA TRP A 367 -15.81 15.35 -24.68
C TRP A 367 -16.74 14.27 -25.24
N GLU A 368 -18.05 14.53 -25.21
CA GLU A 368 -19.07 13.59 -25.69
C GLU A 368 -18.84 13.12 -27.12
N ASP A 369 -18.33 14.02 -28.02
CA ASP A 369 -18.07 13.73 -29.42
C ASP A 369 -16.93 12.71 -29.63
N LEU A 370 -16.01 12.61 -28.66
CA LEU A 370 -14.76 11.83 -28.76
C LEU A 370 -14.78 10.55 -27.92
N GLN A 371 -15.92 10.21 -27.34
CA GLN A 371 -16.04 8.98 -26.55
C GLN A 371 -16.07 7.73 -27.45
N PRO A 372 -15.52 6.59 -27.00
CA PRO A 372 -14.88 6.38 -25.71
C PRO A 372 -13.45 6.95 -25.66
N ALA A 373 -13.17 7.76 -24.62
CA ALA A 373 -11.87 8.31 -24.35
C ALA A 373 -11.58 8.27 -22.84
N PHE A 374 -10.34 7.99 -22.47
CA PHE A 374 -9.97 7.98 -21.05
C PHE A 374 -8.53 8.47 -20.83
N PRO A 375 -8.30 9.28 -19.79
CA PRO A 375 -6.97 9.72 -19.42
C PRO A 375 -6.25 8.65 -18.60
N TYR A 376 -4.94 8.52 -18.79
CA TYR A 376 -4.09 7.63 -18.05
C TYR A 376 -2.71 8.27 -17.78
N SER A 377 -2.25 8.10 -16.55
CA SER A 377 -0.86 8.36 -16.16
C SER A 377 -0.38 7.20 -15.29
N ALA A 378 0.91 6.87 -15.38
CA ALA A 378 1.50 5.83 -14.52
C ALA A 378 1.35 6.14 -13.02
N GLN A 379 1.24 7.42 -12.67
CA GLN A 379 1.02 7.85 -11.27
C GLN A 379 -0.43 7.68 -10.80
N PHE A 380 -1.40 7.53 -11.68
CA PHE A 380 -2.82 7.40 -11.28
C PHE A 380 -3.06 6.24 -10.32
N ILE A 381 -2.32 5.14 -10.47
CA ILE A 381 -2.41 3.98 -9.56
C ILE A 381 -2.07 4.39 -8.11
N ALA A 382 -1.01 5.18 -7.93
CA ALA A 382 -0.62 5.66 -6.61
C ALA A 382 -1.59 6.73 -6.09
N ILE A 383 -2.03 7.66 -6.96
CA ILE A 383 -2.96 8.74 -6.63
C ILE A 383 -4.32 8.19 -6.19
N GLU A 384 -4.84 7.17 -6.88
CA GLU A 384 -6.04 6.44 -6.46
C GLU A 384 -5.87 5.81 -5.09
N GLY A 385 -4.70 5.24 -4.82
CA GLY A 385 -4.36 4.74 -3.49
C GLY A 385 -4.48 5.83 -2.42
N PHE A 386 -3.96 7.02 -2.65
CA PHE A 386 -4.05 8.15 -1.72
C PHE A 386 -5.51 8.60 -1.51
N LYS A 387 -6.30 8.66 -2.58
CA LYS A 387 -7.72 9.02 -2.52
C LYS A 387 -8.53 8.02 -1.66
N ILE A 388 -8.21 6.73 -1.77
CA ILE A 388 -8.91 5.66 -1.05
C ILE A 388 -8.49 5.59 0.42
N ILE A 389 -7.22 5.87 0.76
CA ILE A 389 -6.67 5.74 2.12
C ILE A 389 -7.50 6.51 3.14
N GLY A 390 -7.90 7.75 2.85
CA GLY A 390 -8.74 8.55 3.75
C GLY A 390 -10.08 7.89 4.05
N THR A 391 -10.76 7.41 3.03
CA THR A 391 -12.06 6.74 3.15
C THR A 391 -11.94 5.41 3.91
N GLU A 392 -10.89 4.63 3.61
CA GLU A 392 -10.61 3.36 4.29
C GLU A 392 -10.29 3.55 5.78
N LEU A 393 -9.55 4.61 6.13
CA LEU A 393 -9.25 4.93 7.52
C LEU A 393 -10.55 5.13 8.33
N TYR A 394 -11.46 5.95 7.81
CA TYR A 394 -12.76 6.17 8.48
C TYR A 394 -13.60 4.88 8.56
N ARG A 395 -13.62 4.07 7.52
CA ARG A 395 -14.38 2.81 7.50
C ARG A 395 -13.84 1.76 8.48
N ASN A 396 -12.52 1.71 8.69
CA ASN A 396 -11.90 0.69 9.54
C ASN A 396 -11.79 1.12 11.01
N VAL A 397 -11.90 2.41 11.32
CA VAL A 397 -11.82 2.95 12.70
C VAL A 397 -13.23 3.20 13.29
N GLY A 398 -14.24 3.46 12.47
CA GLY A 398 -15.64 3.69 12.87
C GLY A 398 -16.44 2.42 12.82
#